data_c888daccb91db9e29b27774ee4c84c91
#
_entry.id   c888daccb91db9e29b27774ee4c84c91
#
_cell.length_a   1.000
_cell.length_b   1.000
_cell.length_c   1.000
_cell.angle_alpha   90.00
_cell.angle_beta   90.00
_cell.angle_gamma   90.00
#
_symmetry.space_group_name_H-M   'P 1'
#
loop_
_entity.id
_entity.type
_entity.pdbx_description
1 polymer ?
#
loop_
_entity_poly.entity_id
_entity_poly.type
_entity_poly.pdbx_seq_one_letter_code
_entity_poly.pdbx_strand_id
1 'polypeptide(L)'
;MTNPDSGEMMQDRYVADVGDFGKFQLFRYLFNHPESPFDKKRLAQIWFLHSGEGERNNDGRHIDYFERMSGSDEYLETSLMSILMRDKREVEELERLKLLPNASFFYDEVPRAYEDRQQWLQKALWFAHQNEIVAVAPDNGMALRCNREEQRFEMLTLEAHYRQKVYPHKYIFSDEIGRFFALPSTEIVIVYQHLGRCMAHDRQISVLLDQLRETYRHVSAIKHTPYSPRVFFFLCKSDIILENINYRLEDFAVRHSQFWTYFRQ
;
A
#
# COMPACT_ATOMS: atom_id res chain seq x y z
N MET A 1 -14.19 -35.70 6.72
CA MET A 1 -14.08 -34.86 7.93
C MET A 1 -13.20 -33.71 7.54
N THR A 2 -13.80 -32.60 7.12
CA THR A 2 -13.11 -31.38 6.73
C THR A 2 -12.72 -30.66 8.01
N ASN A 3 -11.45 -30.29 8.12
CA ASN A 3 -10.90 -29.56 9.26
C ASN A 3 -11.49 -28.13 9.23
N PRO A 4 -12.18 -27.65 10.26
CA PRO A 4 -12.86 -26.34 10.20
C PRO A 4 -11.99 -25.16 10.67
N ASP A 5 -10.65 -25.29 10.68
CA ASP A 5 -9.73 -24.32 11.30
C ASP A 5 -8.66 -23.74 10.38
N SER A 6 -8.93 -23.57 9.09
CA SER A 6 -8.19 -22.58 8.29
C SER A 6 -8.94 -21.26 8.34
N GLY A 7 -8.78 -20.50 9.43
CA GLY A 7 -9.26 -19.14 9.50
C GLY A 7 -8.59 -18.33 8.40
N GLU A 8 -9.33 -18.00 7.32
CA GLU A 8 -8.84 -17.10 6.29
C GLU A 8 -8.36 -15.80 6.93
N MET A 9 -7.09 -15.52 6.77
CA MET A 9 -6.52 -14.25 7.21
C MET A 9 -7.15 -13.13 6.37
N MET A 10 -7.50 -12.02 6.98
CA MET A 10 -8.31 -10.98 6.31
C MET A 10 -7.62 -10.39 5.06
N GLN A 11 -6.31 -10.31 5.05
CA GLN A 11 -5.55 -9.83 3.89
C GLN A 11 -5.51 -10.85 2.73
N ASP A 12 -5.59 -12.13 3.02
CA ASP A 12 -5.60 -13.17 1.99
C ASP A 12 -6.82 -13.03 1.06
N ARG A 13 -7.96 -12.56 1.57
CA ARG A 13 -9.12 -12.28 0.71
C ARG A 13 -8.92 -11.14 -0.28
N TYR A 14 -7.95 -10.23 -0.06
CA TYR A 14 -7.64 -9.16 -1.01
C TYR A 14 -6.67 -9.62 -2.10
N VAL A 15 -5.99 -10.75 -1.90
CA VAL A 15 -5.04 -11.29 -2.89
C VAL A 15 -5.75 -11.45 -4.23
N ALA A 16 -5.13 -10.89 -5.27
CA ALA A 16 -5.65 -10.87 -6.62
C ALA A 16 -6.98 -10.10 -6.80
N ASP A 17 -7.36 -9.20 -5.89
CA ASP A 17 -8.45 -8.26 -6.15
C ASP A 17 -7.99 -7.07 -7.00
N VAL A 18 -8.92 -6.17 -7.33
CA VAL A 18 -8.64 -4.96 -8.10
C VAL A 18 -7.60 -4.05 -7.43
N GLY A 19 -7.48 -4.10 -6.10
CA GLY A 19 -6.49 -3.35 -5.35
C GLY A 19 -5.08 -3.86 -5.57
N ASP A 20 -4.92 -5.16 -5.53
CA ASP A 20 -3.65 -5.82 -5.84
C ASP A 20 -3.27 -5.63 -7.30
N PHE A 21 -4.23 -5.79 -8.22
CA PHE A 21 -3.98 -5.52 -9.63
C PHE A 21 -3.42 -4.11 -9.84
N GLY A 22 -4.11 -3.09 -9.33
CA GLY A 22 -3.65 -1.70 -9.47
C GLY A 22 -2.28 -1.47 -8.83
N LYS A 23 -2.06 -1.96 -7.60
CA LYS A 23 -0.78 -1.85 -6.90
C LYS A 23 0.37 -2.49 -7.69
N PHE A 24 0.21 -3.74 -8.14
CA PHE A 24 1.26 -4.42 -8.88
C PHE A 24 1.47 -3.83 -10.27
N GLN A 25 0.43 -3.37 -10.96
CA GLN A 25 0.55 -2.65 -12.23
C GLN A 25 1.43 -1.41 -12.08
N LEU A 26 1.14 -0.57 -11.08
CA LEU A 26 1.93 0.62 -10.77
C LEU A 26 3.38 0.26 -10.41
N PHE A 27 3.59 -0.71 -9.52
CA PHE A 27 4.92 -1.08 -9.05
C PHE A 27 5.77 -1.75 -10.14
N ARG A 28 5.17 -2.57 -11.00
CA ARG A 28 5.85 -3.14 -12.17
C ARG A 28 6.31 -2.05 -13.13
N TYR A 29 5.47 -1.06 -13.40
CA TYR A 29 5.84 0.08 -14.24
C TYR A 29 6.96 0.92 -13.61
N LEU A 30 6.94 1.15 -12.31
CA LEU A 30 7.94 1.97 -11.62
C LEU A 30 9.25 1.23 -11.39
N PHE A 31 9.20 -0.05 -10.99
CA PHE A 31 10.32 -0.75 -10.38
C PHE A 31 10.78 -2.01 -11.13
N ASN A 32 10.09 -2.38 -12.21
CA ASN A 32 10.44 -3.53 -13.05
C ASN A 32 10.34 -3.20 -14.56
N HIS A 33 10.65 -1.96 -14.92
CA HIS A 33 10.70 -1.53 -16.31
C HIS A 33 12.15 -1.14 -16.66
N PRO A 34 12.74 -1.66 -17.76
CA PRO A 34 14.17 -1.44 -18.09
C PRO A 34 14.60 0.03 -18.17
N GLU A 35 13.66 0.91 -18.54
CA GLU A 35 13.90 2.36 -18.60
C GLU A 35 13.69 3.08 -17.25
N SER A 36 13.31 2.35 -16.21
CA SER A 36 13.14 2.96 -14.89
C SER A 36 14.48 3.12 -14.18
N PRO A 37 14.77 4.28 -13.59
CA PRO A 37 15.96 4.45 -12.75
C PRO A 37 15.89 3.60 -11.48
N PHE A 38 14.77 2.95 -11.22
CA PHE A 38 14.52 2.12 -10.04
C PHE A 38 14.48 0.61 -10.35
N ASP A 39 14.68 0.19 -11.61
CA ASP A 39 14.53 -1.21 -12.06
C ASP A 39 15.33 -2.24 -11.24
N LYS A 40 16.51 -1.84 -10.74
CA LYS A 40 17.38 -2.74 -9.94
C LYS A 40 17.26 -2.54 -8.44
N LYS A 41 16.40 -1.62 -7.99
CA LYS A 41 16.23 -1.35 -6.57
C LYS A 41 15.45 -2.47 -5.89
N ARG A 42 15.87 -2.83 -4.68
CA ARG A 42 15.18 -3.82 -3.87
C ARG A 42 13.99 -3.18 -3.19
N LEU A 43 12.88 -3.88 -3.20
CA LEU A 43 11.62 -3.44 -2.61
C LEU A 43 11.24 -4.38 -1.46
N ALA A 44 11.02 -3.84 -0.28
CA ALA A 44 10.35 -4.53 0.81
C ALA A 44 8.85 -4.18 0.80
N GLN A 45 7.99 -5.17 0.55
CA GLN A 45 6.55 -5.01 0.69
C GLN A 45 6.15 -5.46 2.10
N ILE A 46 5.68 -4.52 2.91
CA ILE A 46 5.20 -4.78 4.27
C ILE A 46 3.68 -4.92 4.23
N TRP A 47 3.21 -6.16 4.34
CA TRP A 47 1.79 -6.47 4.45
C TRP A 47 1.32 -6.31 5.89
N PHE A 48 0.09 -5.82 6.05
CA PHE A 48 -0.56 -5.73 7.37
C PHE A 48 -1.57 -6.85 7.50
N LEU A 49 -1.07 -8.10 7.48
CA LEU A 49 -1.91 -9.27 7.69
C LEU A 49 -2.53 -9.26 9.08
N HIS A 50 -3.78 -9.66 9.19
CA HIS A 50 -4.44 -9.86 10.46
C HIS A 50 -5.53 -10.93 10.35
N SER A 51 -5.78 -11.66 11.44
CA SER A 51 -6.89 -12.58 11.55
C SER A 51 -8.21 -11.81 11.41
N GLY A 52 -9.06 -12.22 10.48
CA GLY A 52 -10.37 -11.62 10.21
C GLY A 52 -11.44 -11.92 11.27
N GLU A 53 -11.08 -12.43 12.45
CA GLU A 53 -12.02 -12.81 13.50
C GLU A 53 -12.95 -11.66 13.89
N GLY A 54 -14.25 -11.90 13.78
CA GLY A 54 -15.30 -10.96 14.15
C GLY A 54 -15.66 -9.93 13.06
N GLU A 55 -15.03 -9.96 11.90
CA GLU A 55 -15.34 -9.03 10.82
C GLU A 55 -16.22 -9.68 9.74
N ARG A 56 -17.48 -9.27 9.71
CA ARG A 56 -18.43 -9.61 8.65
C ARG A 56 -18.41 -8.50 7.59
N ASN A 57 -17.51 -8.58 6.63
CA ASN A 57 -17.56 -7.71 5.45
C ASN A 57 -17.31 -8.51 4.17
N ASN A 58 -17.70 -7.94 3.03
CA ASN A 58 -17.50 -8.52 1.71
C ASN A 58 -16.33 -7.88 0.98
N ASP A 59 -15.30 -7.43 1.70
CA ASP A 59 -14.10 -6.84 1.12
C ASP A 59 -13.30 -7.88 0.32
N GLY A 60 -12.51 -7.45 -0.66
CA GLY A 60 -11.74 -8.34 -1.53
C GLY A 60 -12.55 -9.09 -2.60
N ARG A 61 -13.87 -8.80 -2.73
CA ARG A 61 -14.77 -9.45 -3.71
C ARG A 61 -14.63 -8.97 -5.15
N HIS A 62 -13.94 -7.85 -5.37
CA HIS A 62 -13.82 -7.23 -6.69
C HIS A 62 -12.73 -7.93 -7.52
N ILE A 63 -13.07 -9.13 -7.99
CA ILE A 63 -12.23 -9.99 -8.83
C ILE A 63 -12.69 -10.04 -10.29
N ASP A 64 -13.79 -9.34 -10.61
CA ASP A 64 -14.40 -9.23 -11.95
C ASP A 64 -13.83 -8.08 -12.79
N TYR A 65 -12.73 -7.48 -12.37
CA TYR A 65 -12.12 -6.31 -13.01
C TYR A 65 -11.43 -6.62 -14.33
N PHE A 66 -11.11 -7.88 -14.61
CA PHE A 66 -10.36 -8.29 -15.80
C PHE A 66 -11.00 -7.80 -17.11
N GLU A 67 -12.32 -7.87 -17.24
CA GLU A 67 -13.03 -7.38 -18.43
C GLU A 67 -12.84 -5.88 -18.64
N ARG A 68 -12.77 -5.09 -17.58
CA ARG A 68 -12.66 -3.63 -17.61
C ARG A 68 -11.23 -3.13 -17.78
N MET A 69 -10.25 -3.89 -17.31
CA MET A 69 -8.83 -3.51 -17.28
C MET A 69 -7.99 -4.36 -18.23
N SER A 70 -8.64 -5.20 -19.06
CA SER A 70 -8.00 -6.10 -20.02
C SER A 70 -7.05 -5.39 -20.95
N GLY A 71 -5.88 -6.00 -21.18
CA GLY A 71 -4.83 -5.49 -22.06
C GLY A 71 -3.95 -4.40 -21.45
N SER A 72 -4.18 -4.03 -20.20
CA SER A 72 -3.37 -3.00 -19.53
C SER A 72 -2.02 -3.53 -18.98
N ASP A 73 -1.96 -4.81 -18.59
CA ASP A 73 -0.75 -5.59 -18.26
C ASP A 73 -1.09 -7.10 -18.36
N GLU A 74 -0.96 -7.69 -19.54
CA GLU A 74 -1.35 -9.08 -19.82
C GLU A 74 -0.63 -10.11 -18.94
N TYR A 75 0.64 -9.89 -18.63
CA TYR A 75 1.38 -10.77 -17.74
C TYR A 75 0.81 -10.77 -16.32
N LEU A 76 0.51 -9.58 -15.80
CA LEU A 76 -0.08 -9.41 -14.47
C LEU A 76 -1.49 -10.01 -14.42
N GLU A 77 -2.31 -9.76 -15.46
CA GLU A 77 -3.66 -10.31 -15.60
C GLU A 77 -3.63 -11.84 -15.55
N THR A 78 -2.81 -12.47 -16.40
CA THR A 78 -2.67 -13.93 -16.45
C THR A 78 -2.19 -14.49 -15.11
N SER A 79 -1.24 -13.83 -14.49
CA SER A 79 -0.64 -14.26 -13.22
C SER A 79 -1.67 -14.24 -12.08
N LEU A 80 -2.40 -13.12 -11.91
CA LEU A 80 -3.42 -13.00 -10.86
C LEU A 80 -4.62 -13.92 -11.13
N MET A 81 -5.03 -14.07 -12.40
CA MET A 81 -6.07 -15.02 -12.78
C MET A 81 -5.70 -16.45 -12.36
N SER A 82 -4.43 -16.84 -12.47
CA SER A 82 -3.97 -18.16 -12.06
C SER A 82 -4.15 -18.44 -10.56
N ILE A 83 -4.09 -17.41 -9.72
CA ILE A 83 -4.39 -17.51 -8.28
C ILE A 83 -5.88 -17.77 -8.08
N LEU A 84 -6.72 -16.94 -8.72
CA LEU A 84 -8.19 -17.04 -8.61
C LEU A 84 -8.71 -18.41 -9.10
N MET A 85 -8.18 -18.91 -10.23
CA MET A 85 -8.59 -20.21 -10.77
C MET A 85 -8.19 -21.39 -9.89
N ARG A 86 -7.14 -21.27 -9.07
CA ARG A 86 -6.72 -22.30 -8.12
C ARG A 86 -7.39 -22.18 -6.77
N ASP A 87 -8.18 -21.13 -6.54
CA ASP A 87 -8.80 -20.79 -5.25
C ASP A 87 -7.79 -20.72 -4.08
N LYS A 88 -6.59 -20.18 -4.39
CA LYS A 88 -5.49 -20.03 -3.43
C LYS A 88 -5.13 -18.57 -3.25
N ARG A 89 -6.01 -17.83 -2.59
CA ARG A 89 -5.81 -16.42 -2.30
C ARG A 89 -4.98 -16.27 -1.02
N GLU A 90 -3.67 -16.42 -1.15
CA GLU A 90 -2.67 -16.31 -0.08
C GLU A 90 -1.56 -15.34 -0.53
N VAL A 91 -1.04 -14.51 0.36
CA VAL A 91 0.01 -13.52 0.03
C VAL A 91 1.28 -14.20 -0.48
N GLU A 92 1.61 -15.40 0.02
CA GLU A 92 2.71 -16.22 -0.45
C GLU A 92 2.62 -16.56 -1.94
N GLU A 93 1.40 -16.71 -2.48
CA GLU A 93 1.21 -16.95 -3.91
C GLU A 93 1.63 -15.75 -4.76
N LEU A 94 1.41 -14.51 -4.26
CA LEU A 94 1.88 -13.29 -4.95
C LEU A 94 3.41 -13.22 -4.97
N GLU A 95 4.08 -13.57 -3.88
CA GLU A 95 5.54 -13.62 -3.82
C GLU A 95 6.10 -14.72 -4.75
N ARG A 96 5.47 -15.91 -4.73
CA ARG A 96 5.84 -17.04 -5.58
C ARG A 96 5.75 -16.74 -7.08
N LEU A 97 4.81 -15.92 -7.49
CA LEU A 97 4.66 -15.49 -8.89
C LEU A 97 5.76 -14.53 -9.35
N LYS A 98 6.55 -13.99 -8.43
CA LYS A 98 7.64 -13.03 -8.73
C LYS A 98 7.19 -11.89 -9.65
N LEU A 99 6.00 -11.34 -9.36
CA LEU A 99 5.44 -10.21 -10.11
C LEU A 99 6.38 -9.00 -10.10
N LEU A 100 7.19 -8.89 -9.06
CA LEU A 100 8.26 -7.92 -8.87
C LEU A 100 9.54 -8.70 -8.52
N PRO A 101 10.46 -8.93 -9.46
CA PRO A 101 11.62 -9.80 -9.27
C PRO A 101 12.55 -9.39 -8.13
N ASN A 102 12.64 -8.09 -7.84
CA ASN A 102 13.51 -7.53 -6.79
C ASN A 102 12.72 -7.22 -5.49
N ALA A 103 11.49 -7.70 -5.36
CA ALA A 103 10.70 -7.52 -4.15
C ALA A 103 10.78 -8.74 -3.23
N SER A 104 10.75 -8.46 -1.95
CA SER A 104 10.54 -9.44 -0.87
C SER A 104 9.35 -9.00 -0.03
N PHE A 105 8.63 -9.97 0.55
CA PHE A 105 7.37 -9.73 1.24
C PHE A 105 7.50 -10.05 2.72
N PHE A 106 7.10 -9.10 3.56
CA PHE A 106 6.94 -9.32 4.99
C PHE A 106 5.45 -9.42 5.30
N TYR A 107 5.03 -10.56 5.79
CA TYR A 107 3.63 -10.90 6.05
C TYR A 107 3.39 -11.55 7.42
N ASP A 108 4.26 -11.29 8.42
CA ASP A 108 3.94 -11.62 9.81
C ASP A 108 2.62 -10.93 10.21
N GLU A 109 1.75 -11.65 10.91
CA GLU A 109 0.47 -11.13 11.37
C GLU A 109 0.66 -9.89 12.27
N VAL A 110 -0.10 -8.83 11.98
CA VAL A 110 -0.09 -7.60 12.77
C VAL A 110 -0.85 -7.83 14.08
N PRO A 111 -0.19 -7.77 15.22
CA PRO A 111 -0.83 -8.05 16.49
C PRO A 111 -1.83 -6.97 16.89
N ARG A 112 -2.87 -7.39 17.65
CA ARG A 112 -3.88 -6.49 18.21
C ARG A 112 -3.44 -5.85 19.52
N ALA A 113 -2.46 -6.42 20.23
CA ALA A 113 -1.92 -5.87 21.46
C ALA A 113 -0.82 -4.85 21.16
N TYR A 114 -0.82 -3.74 21.91
CA TYR A 114 0.17 -2.66 21.71
C TYR A 114 1.61 -3.14 21.95
N GLU A 115 1.81 -3.93 22.98
CA GLU A 115 3.11 -4.44 23.39
C GLU A 115 3.73 -5.32 22.29
N ASP A 116 2.93 -6.18 21.68
CA ASP A 116 3.34 -7.06 20.59
C ASP A 116 3.55 -6.28 19.28
N ARG A 117 2.81 -5.16 19.07
CA ARG A 117 2.97 -4.27 17.92
C ARG A 117 4.37 -3.70 17.82
N GLN A 118 4.98 -3.35 18.94
CA GLN A 118 6.36 -2.86 18.95
C GLN A 118 7.36 -3.92 18.48
N GLN A 119 7.17 -5.18 18.90
CA GLN A 119 8.01 -6.29 18.46
C GLN A 119 7.82 -6.60 16.97
N TRP A 120 6.58 -6.61 16.51
CA TRP A 120 6.25 -6.76 15.10
C TRP A 120 6.91 -5.68 14.25
N LEU A 121 6.82 -4.41 14.67
CA LEU A 121 7.44 -3.29 13.97
C LEU A 121 8.96 -3.41 13.92
N GLN A 122 9.63 -3.89 14.98
CA GLN A 122 11.06 -4.15 14.97
C GLN A 122 11.44 -5.20 13.92
N LYS A 123 10.68 -6.27 13.81
CA LYS A 123 10.89 -7.31 12.78
C LYS A 123 10.70 -6.72 11.38
N ALA A 124 9.62 -5.95 11.15
CA ALA A 124 9.34 -5.32 9.86
C ALA A 124 10.45 -4.32 9.46
N LEU A 125 10.97 -3.52 10.40
CA LEU A 125 12.09 -2.63 10.17
C LEU A 125 13.38 -3.39 9.87
N TRP A 126 13.66 -4.47 10.58
CA TRP A 126 14.81 -5.32 10.32
C TRP A 126 14.73 -5.97 8.93
N PHE A 127 13.55 -6.43 8.54
CA PHE A 127 13.30 -6.98 7.21
C PHE A 127 13.54 -5.91 6.11
N ALA A 128 13.07 -4.68 6.34
CA ALA A 128 13.17 -3.59 5.38
C ALA A 128 14.56 -2.95 5.28
N HIS A 129 15.45 -3.13 6.27
CA HIS A 129 16.65 -2.31 6.48
C HIS A 129 17.67 -2.30 5.33
N GLN A 130 17.65 -3.30 4.44
CA GLN A 130 18.55 -3.37 3.29
C GLN A 130 17.86 -2.97 1.97
N ASN A 131 16.62 -2.54 2.01
CA ASN A 131 15.85 -2.23 0.81
C ASN A 131 15.83 -0.72 0.53
N GLU A 132 16.00 -0.35 -0.73
CA GLU A 132 15.95 1.02 -1.18
C GLU A 132 14.51 1.54 -1.24
N ILE A 133 13.53 0.65 -1.42
CA ILE A 133 12.11 0.98 -1.49
C ILE A 133 11.37 0.18 -0.42
N VAL A 134 10.56 0.85 0.37
CA VAL A 134 9.68 0.22 1.37
C VAL A 134 8.24 0.60 1.06
N ALA A 135 7.42 -0.39 0.71
CA ALA A 135 6.00 -0.20 0.48
C ALA A 135 5.19 -0.75 1.66
N VAL A 136 4.43 0.09 2.33
CA VAL A 136 3.57 -0.30 3.45
C VAL A 136 2.12 -0.32 3.02
N ALA A 137 1.44 -1.44 3.24
CA ALA A 137 0.09 -1.70 2.77
C ALA A 137 -0.88 -2.06 3.92
N PRO A 138 -1.19 -1.11 4.80
CA PRO A 138 -2.24 -1.30 5.81
C PRO A 138 -3.63 -1.27 5.14
N ASP A 139 -4.62 -2.00 5.69
CA ASP A 139 -5.98 -2.07 5.14
C ASP A 139 -6.62 -0.69 4.93
N ASN A 140 -6.54 0.15 5.94
CA ASN A 140 -7.20 1.44 5.96
C ASN A 140 -6.24 2.61 5.68
N GLY A 141 -4.94 2.35 5.57
CA GLY A 141 -3.94 3.38 5.37
C GLY A 141 -3.41 3.99 6.67
N MET A 142 -3.07 5.27 6.63
CA MET A 142 -2.56 6.02 7.78
C MET A 142 -3.63 6.16 8.87
N ALA A 143 -3.21 6.11 10.13
CA ALA A 143 -4.08 6.39 11.27
C ALA A 143 -4.36 7.90 11.32
N LEU A 144 -5.54 8.30 10.87
CA LEU A 144 -5.95 9.70 10.74
C LEU A 144 -7.19 9.98 11.59
N ARG A 145 -7.28 11.22 12.07
CA ARG A 145 -8.52 11.83 12.58
C ARG A 145 -8.87 13.02 11.70
N CYS A 146 -10.04 13.00 11.09
CA CYS A 146 -10.52 14.10 10.23
C CYS A 146 -11.11 15.22 11.06
N ASN A 147 -10.57 16.43 10.93
CA ASN A 147 -11.22 17.66 11.37
C ASN A 147 -11.93 18.30 10.17
N ARG A 148 -13.27 18.18 10.13
CA ARG A 148 -14.09 18.66 9.00
C ARG A 148 -14.18 20.20 8.97
N GLU A 149 -14.15 20.84 10.11
CA GLU A 149 -14.24 22.31 10.22
C GLU A 149 -12.99 22.97 9.68
N GLU A 150 -11.82 22.48 10.06
CA GLU A 150 -10.53 22.96 9.60
C GLU A 150 -10.10 22.37 8.25
N GLN A 151 -10.84 21.38 7.73
CA GLN A 151 -10.49 20.61 6.54
C GLN A 151 -9.05 20.06 6.58
N ARG A 152 -8.66 19.51 7.72
CA ARG A 152 -7.34 18.95 7.99
C ARG A 152 -7.44 17.55 8.55
N PHE A 153 -6.32 16.83 8.50
CA PHE A 153 -6.16 15.55 9.18
C PHE A 153 -5.15 15.70 10.33
N GLU A 154 -5.45 15.10 11.46
CA GLU A 154 -4.48 14.82 12.50
C GLU A 154 -3.88 13.45 12.22
N MET A 155 -2.57 13.39 11.98
CA MET A 155 -1.84 12.12 11.85
C MET A 155 -1.54 11.58 13.25
N LEU A 156 -2.06 10.39 13.53
CA LEU A 156 -2.01 9.80 14.87
C LEU A 156 -0.71 9.01 15.07
N THR A 157 -0.17 9.06 16.29
CA THR A 157 1.01 8.29 16.69
C THR A 157 0.61 6.96 17.34
N LEU A 158 1.48 5.97 17.25
CA LEU A 158 1.27 4.64 17.80
C LEU A 158 1.09 4.69 19.33
N GLU A 159 2.01 5.34 20.05
CA GLU A 159 2.00 5.40 21.50
C GLU A 159 0.73 6.04 22.05
N ALA A 160 0.35 7.20 21.52
CA ALA A 160 -0.78 7.96 22.05
C ALA A 160 -2.15 7.42 21.63
N HIS A 161 -2.25 6.77 20.46
CA HIS A 161 -3.55 6.56 19.83
C HIS A 161 -3.89 5.09 19.50
N TYR A 162 -2.94 4.16 19.65
CA TYR A 162 -3.19 2.75 19.31
C TYR A 162 -4.40 2.18 20.06
N ARG A 163 -4.44 2.39 21.38
CA ARG A 163 -5.54 1.88 22.24
C ARG A 163 -6.87 2.61 22.05
N GLN A 164 -6.88 3.73 21.32
CA GLN A 164 -8.10 4.50 21.02
C GLN A 164 -8.78 4.05 19.72
N LYS A 165 -8.08 3.31 18.86
CA LYS A 165 -8.64 2.76 17.62
C LYS A 165 -9.35 1.43 17.90
N VAL A 166 -10.51 1.23 17.28
CA VAL A 166 -11.27 -0.05 17.37
C VAL A 166 -10.49 -1.18 16.71
N TYR A 167 -9.83 -0.88 15.56
CA TYR A 167 -9.04 -1.84 14.78
C TYR A 167 -7.66 -1.27 14.48
N PRO A 168 -6.78 -1.11 15.50
CA PRO A 168 -5.50 -0.42 15.30
C PRO A 168 -4.55 -1.16 14.36
N HIS A 169 -4.65 -2.48 14.26
CA HIS A 169 -3.87 -3.33 13.36
C HIS A 169 -4.13 -3.07 11.87
N LYS A 170 -5.22 -2.37 11.52
CA LYS A 170 -5.54 -1.98 10.14
C LYS A 170 -4.88 -0.68 9.68
N TYR A 171 -4.14 -0.01 10.55
CA TYR A 171 -3.54 1.29 10.27
C TYR A 171 -2.03 1.28 10.47
N ILE A 172 -1.34 2.15 9.71
CA ILE A 172 0.02 2.57 10.02
C ILE A 172 -0.02 3.94 10.71
N PHE A 173 0.78 4.12 11.75
CA PHE A 173 0.87 5.35 12.51
C PHE A 173 2.02 6.24 12.01
N SER A 174 1.93 7.55 12.25
CA SER A 174 2.89 8.53 11.72
C SER A 174 4.33 8.28 12.17
N ASP A 175 4.52 7.87 13.42
CA ASP A 175 5.82 7.52 13.98
C ASP A 175 6.38 6.21 13.40
N GLU A 176 5.54 5.25 13.02
CA GLU A 176 5.97 4.04 12.30
C GLU A 176 6.46 4.38 10.88
N ILE A 177 5.73 5.26 10.16
CA ILE A 177 6.15 5.75 8.85
C ILE A 177 7.51 6.43 8.95
N GLY A 178 7.69 7.30 9.97
CA GLY A 178 8.95 7.97 10.25
C GLY A 178 10.11 7.00 10.48
N ARG A 179 9.87 5.87 11.15
CA ARG A 179 10.90 4.83 11.39
C ARG A 179 11.30 4.11 10.10
N PHE A 180 10.36 3.76 9.21
CA PHE A 180 10.70 3.21 7.89
C PHE A 180 11.47 4.22 7.05
N PHE A 181 11.03 5.48 7.06
CA PHE A 181 11.71 6.54 6.33
C PHE A 181 13.12 6.83 6.86
N ALA A 182 13.37 6.64 8.14
CA ALA A 182 14.67 6.85 8.77
C ALA A 182 15.71 5.73 8.48
N LEU A 183 15.30 4.60 7.89
CA LEU A 183 16.23 3.51 7.55
C LEU A 183 17.32 4.01 6.60
N PRO A 184 18.62 3.67 6.85
CA PRO A 184 19.75 4.23 6.09
C PRO A 184 19.70 3.92 4.59
N SER A 185 19.29 2.70 4.22
CA SER A 185 19.23 2.25 2.83
C SER A 185 18.00 2.73 2.08
N THR A 186 16.94 3.12 2.80
CA THR A 186 15.66 3.48 2.18
C THR A 186 15.78 4.81 1.46
N GLU A 187 15.38 4.84 0.21
CA GLU A 187 15.28 6.03 -0.64
C GLU A 187 13.83 6.49 -0.81
N ILE A 188 12.90 5.54 -0.82
CA ILE A 188 11.46 5.78 -1.04
C ILE A 188 10.64 4.96 -0.04
N VAL A 189 9.72 5.62 0.66
CA VAL A 189 8.64 4.94 1.39
C VAL A 189 7.33 5.18 0.65
N ILE A 190 6.61 4.10 0.32
CA ILE A 190 5.31 4.16 -0.33
C ILE A 190 4.24 3.82 0.71
N VAL A 191 3.31 4.74 0.92
CA VAL A 191 2.22 4.56 1.88
C VAL A 191 0.89 4.45 1.13
N TYR A 192 0.23 3.31 1.27
CA TYR A 192 -1.13 3.13 0.80
C TYR A 192 -2.11 3.86 1.73
N GLN A 193 -3.13 4.51 1.14
CA GLN A 193 -4.20 5.17 1.88
C GLN A 193 -5.56 4.91 1.20
N HIS A 194 -6.49 4.35 1.96
CA HIS A 194 -7.89 4.29 1.57
C HIS A 194 -8.55 5.66 1.72
N LEU A 195 -9.30 6.10 0.70
CA LEU A 195 -9.97 7.40 0.74
C LEU A 195 -11.38 7.28 1.34
N GLY A 196 -11.56 7.88 2.50
CA GLY A 196 -12.81 7.84 3.26
C GLY A 196 -13.84 8.89 2.80
N ARG A 197 -14.94 9.00 3.55
CA ARG A 197 -16.07 9.90 3.24
C ARG A 197 -16.03 11.25 3.97
N CYS A 198 -14.89 11.62 4.54
CA CYS A 198 -14.78 12.81 5.38
C CYS A 198 -14.84 14.12 4.56
N MET A 199 -14.27 14.13 3.37
CA MET A 199 -14.33 15.20 2.37
C MET A 199 -14.16 14.61 0.96
N ALA A 200 -14.25 15.43 -0.10
CA ALA A 200 -14.02 14.97 -1.47
C ALA A 200 -12.61 14.33 -1.60
N HIS A 201 -12.50 13.23 -2.34
CA HIS A 201 -11.26 12.43 -2.42
C HIS A 201 -10.06 13.24 -2.87
N ASP A 202 -10.20 14.06 -3.92
CA ASP A 202 -9.08 14.88 -4.42
C ASP A 202 -8.64 15.93 -3.39
N ARG A 203 -9.61 16.48 -2.63
CA ARG A 203 -9.30 17.37 -1.51
C ARG A 203 -8.57 16.66 -0.38
N GLN A 204 -8.97 15.40 -0.05
CA GLN A 204 -8.25 14.57 0.93
C GLN A 204 -6.78 14.40 0.52
N ILE A 205 -6.54 14.07 -0.77
CA ILE A 205 -5.19 13.87 -1.29
C ILE A 205 -4.37 15.15 -1.20
N SER A 206 -4.91 16.28 -1.65
CA SER A 206 -4.20 17.57 -1.58
C SER A 206 -3.83 17.95 -0.14
N VAL A 207 -4.77 17.83 0.79
CA VAL A 207 -4.51 18.14 2.21
C VAL A 207 -3.45 17.22 2.80
N LEU A 208 -3.52 15.91 2.52
CA LEU A 208 -2.52 14.96 3.01
C LEU A 208 -1.14 15.18 2.37
N LEU A 209 -1.08 15.53 1.08
CA LEU A 209 0.17 15.91 0.42
C LEU A 209 0.84 17.09 1.11
N ASP A 210 0.08 18.17 1.39
CA ASP A 210 0.62 19.35 2.05
C ASP A 210 1.14 18.98 3.45
N GLN A 211 0.36 18.24 4.24
CA GLN A 211 0.76 17.84 5.59
C GLN A 211 1.96 16.88 5.61
N LEU A 212 2.03 15.94 4.66
CA LEU A 212 3.19 15.04 4.56
C LEU A 212 4.45 15.80 4.14
N ARG A 213 4.33 16.86 3.32
CA ARG A 213 5.45 17.70 2.92
C ARG A 213 6.02 18.54 4.06
N GLU A 214 5.21 18.90 5.06
CA GLU A 214 5.69 19.54 6.28
C GLU A 214 6.74 18.67 7.00
N THR A 215 6.61 17.34 6.90
CA THR A 215 7.51 16.37 7.59
C THR A 215 8.57 15.80 6.65
N TYR A 216 8.20 15.38 5.44
CA TYR A 216 9.06 14.59 4.54
C TYR A 216 9.60 15.39 3.35
N ARG A 217 9.17 16.64 3.18
CA ARG A 217 9.58 17.58 2.12
C ARG A 217 9.29 17.09 0.69
N HIS A 218 9.77 15.91 0.31
CA HIS A 218 9.71 15.36 -1.06
C HIS A 218 8.62 14.31 -1.15
N VAL A 219 7.38 14.72 -1.47
CA VAL A 219 6.20 13.84 -1.50
C VAL A 219 5.47 13.98 -2.82
N SER A 220 5.07 12.84 -3.39
CA SER A 220 4.21 12.73 -4.56
C SER A 220 3.05 11.80 -4.30
N ALA A 221 1.99 11.85 -5.12
CA ALA A 221 0.84 10.98 -4.96
C ALA A 221 0.19 10.60 -6.29
N ILE A 222 -0.33 9.38 -6.34
CA ILE A 222 -1.16 8.89 -7.45
C ILE A 222 -2.39 8.15 -6.92
N LYS A 223 -3.55 8.47 -7.47
CA LYS A 223 -4.85 7.89 -7.10
C LYS A 223 -5.24 6.79 -8.08
N HIS A 224 -5.70 5.65 -7.54
CA HIS A 224 -6.38 4.59 -8.27
C HIS A 224 -7.87 4.65 -7.95
N THR A 225 -8.70 4.77 -8.99
CA THR A 225 -10.14 5.05 -8.82
C THR A 225 -11.05 3.82 -8.80
N PRO A 226 -10.75 2.69 -9.51
CA PRO A 226 -11.68 1.59 -9.66
C PRO A 226 -12.19 1.01 -8.34
N TYR A 227 -13.52 0.82 -8.27
CA TYR A 227 -14.30 0.25 -7.17
C TYR A 227 -14.18 1.04 -5.85
N SER A 228 -13.03 1.00 -5.20
CA SER A 228 -12.74 1.68 -3.94
C SER A 228 -11.55 2.62 -4.14
N PRO A 229 -11.76 3.94 -4.18
CA PRO A 229 -10.68 4.90 -4.42
C PRO A 229 -9.61 4.84 -3.34
N ARG A 230 -8.36 4.77 -3.80
CA ARG A 230 -7.16 4.69 -2.97
C ARG A 230 -6.06 5.56 -3.54
N VAL A 231 -5.13 5.97 -2.71
CA VAL A 231 -3.97 6.76 -3.12
C VAL A 231 -2.69 6.11 -2.59
N PHE A 232 -1.63 6.23 -3.36
CA PHE A 232 -0.27 5.87 -2.96
C PHE A 232 0.53 7.15 -2.83
N PHE A 233 1.05 7.40 -1.61
CA PHE A 233 1.96 8.50 -1.34
C PHE A 233 3.40 7.98 -1.41
N PHE A 234 4.26 8.70 -2.14
CA PHE A 234 5.66 8.41 -2.30
C PHE A 234 6.47 9.43 -1.50
N LEU A 235 7.07 9.01 -0.41
CA LEU A 235 7.93 9.82 0.44
C LEU A 235 9.38 9.58 -0.02
N CYS A 236 10.02 10.56 -0.64
CA CYS A 236 11.34 10.46 -1.25
C CYS A 236 12.41 11.14 -0.40
N LYS A 237 13.64 10.62 -0.38
CA LYS A 237 14.75 11.20 0.40
C LYS A 237 15.44 12.39 -0.27
N SER A 238 15.25 12.60 -1.57
CA SER A 238 15.91 13.70 -2.29
C SER A 238 15.07 14.24 -3.45
N ASP A 239 15.39 15.45 -3.90
CA ASP A 239 14.80 16.08 -5.08
C ASP A 239 14.94 15.22 -6.32
N ILE A 240 16.11 14.63 -6.56
CA ILE A 240 16.40 13.80 -7.74
C ILE A 240 15.48 12.56 -7.77
N ILE A 241 15.28 11.92 -6.61
CA ILE A 241 14.38 10.77 -6.51
C ILE A 241 12.93 11.21 -6.77
N LEU A 242 12.51 12.33 -6.18
CA LEU A 242 11.18 12.89 -6.39
C LEU A 242 10.92 13.23 -7.86
N GLU A 243 11.87 13.88 -8.53
CA GLU A 243 11.75 14.22 -9.97
C GLU A 243 11.57 12.98 -10.83
N ASN A 244 12.38 11.94 -10.58
CA ASN A 244 12.26 10.66 -11.28
C ASN A 244 10.91 9.97 -11.01
N ILE A 245 10.44 9.96 -9.77
CA ILE A 245 9.12 9.43 -9.41
C ILE A 245 8.01 10.24 -10.10
N ASN A 246 8.06 11.57 -10.05
CA ASN A 246 7.07 12.43 -10.67
C ASN A 246 6.96 12.18 -12.18
N TYR A 247 8.10 12.12 -12.88
CA TYR A 247 8.14 11.82 -14.30
C TYR A 247 7.46 10.49 -14.64
N ARG A 248 7.78 9.44 -13.89
CA ARG A 248 7.21 8.10 -14.09
C ARG A 248 5.73 8.04 -13.73
N LEU A 249 5.29 8.68 -12.66
CA LEU A 249 3.89 8.72 -12.25
C LEU A 249 3.02 9.49 -13.24
N GLU A 250 3.54 10.59 -13.80
CA GLU A 250 2.84 11.38 -14.83
C GLU A 250 2.66 10.56 -16.11
N ASP A 251 3.73 9.93 -16.62
CA ASP A 251 3.66 9.07 -17.81
C ASP A 251 2.72 7.86 -17.59
N PHE A 252 2.79 7.21 -16.43
CA PHE A 252 1.89 6.12 -16.06
C PHE A 252 0.42 6.57 -16.04
N ALA A 253 0.14 7.72 -15.41
CA ALA A 253 -1.22 8.24 -15.33
C ALA A 253 -1.78 8.64 -16.70
N VAL A 254 -0.96 9.14 -17.63
CA VAL A 254 -1.36 9.41 -19.00
C VAL A 254 -1.74 8.12 -19.74
N ARG A 255 -0.91 7.07 -19.63
CA ARG A 255 -1.15 5.76 -20.27
C ARG A 255 -2.39 5.05 -19.72
N HIS A 256 -2.70 5.26 -18.45
CA HIS A 256 -3.79 4.59 -17.72
C HIS A 256 -4.84 5.57 -17.18
N SER A 257 -5.09 6.67 -17.90
CA SER A 257 -5.92 7.79 -17.44
C SER A 257 -7.38 7.44 -17.11
N GLN A 258 -7.88 6.29 -17.58
CA GLN A 258 -9.21 5.78 -17.19
C GLN A 258 -9.30 5.39 -15.70
N PHE A 259 -8.18 5.01 -15.08
CA PHE A 259 -8.14 4.43 -13.75
C PHE A 259 -7.23 5.18 -12.78
N TRP A 260 -6.28 5.98 -13.31
CA TRP A 260 -5.24 6.62 -12.54
C TRP A 260 -5.22 8.13 -12.71
N THR A 261 -5.01 8.84 -11.60
CA THR A 261 -4.86 10.29 -11.59
C THR A 261 -3.61 10.65 -10.80
N TYR A 262 -2.66 11.33 -11.45
CA TYR A 262 -1.46 11.85 -10.81
C TYR A 262 -1.76 13.21 -10.16
N PHE A 263 -1.24 13.43 -8.95
CA PHE A 263 -1.38 14.68 -8.21
C PHE A 263 -0.02 15.38 -8.17
N ARG A 264 0.14 16.32 -9.08
CA ARG A 264 1.26 17.23 -9.12
C ARG A 264 0.88 18.51 -8.36
N GLN A 265 1.76 18.98 -7.48
CA GLN A 265 1.72 20.33 -6.96
C GLN A 265 3.04 21.02 -7.22
#